data_fd99effc81ac2c4a0d4b33ff04cf3f55
#
_entry.id   fd99effc81ac2c4a0d4b33ff04cf3f55
#
_cell.length_a   1.000
_cell.length_b   1.000
_cell.length_c   1.000
_cell.angle_alpha   90.00
_cell.angle_beta   90.00
_cell.angle_gamma   90.00
#
_symmetry.space_group_name_H-M   'P 1'
#
loop_
_entity.id
_entity.type
_entity.pdbx_description
1 polymer ?
#
loop_
_entity_poly.entity_id
_entity_poly.type
_entity_poly.pdbx_seq_one_letter_code
_entity_poly.pdbx_strand_id
1 'polypeptide(L)'
;MRPLRFVLAVPHGANGQILPSIVATPGQVCSDVAALWCDSETPCHFLIRQCCLIGIAFSRTTYRRVRAAEELGLAPAEAEEAAKHLVANVWGGYVAILGDWSNGPMGVLVDPSGLLPVYLLSTSEHVILTSDPLLIAEAGGLETPVSY
;
A
#
# COMPACT_ATOMS: atom_id res chain seq x y z
N MET A 1 -8.20 8.02 -17.75
CA MET A 1 -7.73 7.94 -16.35
C MET A 1 -6.41 7.20 -16.36
N ARG A 2 -5.38 7.76 -15.76
CA ARG A 2 -4.10 7.03 -15.61
C ARG A 2 -4.26 5.95 -14.55
N PRO A 3 -3.61 4.79 -14.71
CA PRO A 3 -3.64 3.75 -13.70
C PRO A 3 -2.98 4.26 -12.41
N LEU A 4 -3.55 3.88 -11.27
CA LEU A 4 -2.94 4.14 -9.97
C LEU A 4 -1.66 3.32 -9.84
N ARG A 5 -0.57 3.93 -9.39
CA ARG A 5 0.75 3.29 -9.35
C ARG A 5 1.38 3.42 -7.97
N PHE A 6 1.71 2.31 -7.36
CA PHE A 6 2.44 2.26 -6.10
C PHE A 6 3.40 1.07 -6.06
N VAL A 7 4.39 1.16 -5.19
CA VAL A 7 5.30 0.08 -4.80
C VAL A 7 5.49 0.11 -3.30
N LEU A 8 5.23 -1.01 -2.64
CA LEU A 8 5.60 -1.26 -1.25
C LEU A 8 6.69 -2.32 -1.23
N ALA A 9 7.82 -2.01 -0.65
CA ALA A 9 8.92 -2.95 -0.45
C ALA A 9 9.14 -3.20 1.05
N VAL A 10 9.09 -4.46 1.46
CA VAL A 10 9.32 -4.90 2.83
C VAL A 10 10.54 -5.82 2.85
N PRO A 11 11.63 -5.46 3.52
CA PRO A 11 12.82 -6.30 3.59
C PRO A 11 12.56 -7.57 4.41
N HIS A 12 13.21 -8.67 4.02
CA HIS A 12 13.17 -9.98 4.69
C HIS A 12 14.01 -10.04 5.97
N GLY A 13 14.24 -8.96 6.65
CA GLY A 13 14.97 -8.96 7.90
C GLY A 13 15.54 -7.59 8.23
N ALA A 14 16.15 -7.47 9.42
CA ALA A 14 16.67 -6.21 9.94
C ALA A 14 17.82 -5.58 9.11
N ASN A 15 18.42 -6.33 8.18
CA ASN A 15 19.53 -5.91 7.34
C ASN A 15 19.16 -5.71 5.85
N GLY A 16 17.89 -5.81 5.50
CA GLY A 16 17.44 -5.59 4.13
C GLY A 16 17.63 -4.12 3.76
N GLN A 17 18.47 -3.85 2.76
CA GLN A 17 18.56 -2.51 2.21
C GLN A 17 17.31 -2.21 1.39
N ILE A 18 16.68 -1.09 1.67
CA ILE A 18 15.57 -0.57 0.86
C ILE A 18 16.12 -0.26 -0.53
N LEU A 19 15.42 -0.67 -1.57
CA LEU A 19 15.81 -0.43 -2.96
C LEU A 19 16.08 1.06 -3.19
N PRO A 20 17.32 1.52 -3.37
CA PRO A 20 17.65 2.95 -3.38
C PRO A 20 17.01 3.71 -4.54
N SER A 21 16.76 3.03 -5.65
CA SER A 21 16.20 3.62 -6.86
C SER A 21 14.71 3.94 -6.80
N ILE A 22 13.98 3.28 -5.90
CA ILE A 22 12.56 3.58 -5.65
C ILE A 22 12.43 4.75 -4.68
N VAL A 23 13.46 4.97 -3.88
CA VAL A 23 13.50 5.88 -2.73
C VAL A 23 13.71 7.35 -3.09
N ALA A 24 14.05 7.69 -4.33
CA ALA A 24 14.50 9.04 -4.70
C ALA A 24 13.39 9.99 -5.20
N THR A 25 12.11 9.61 -5.17
CA THR A 25 11.02 10.37 -5.81
C THR A 25 10.03 10.97 -4.80
N PRO A 26 9.41 12.15 -5.09
CA PRO A 26 8.38 12.74 -4.24
C PRO A 26 7.18 11.83 -4.01
N GLY A 27 6.63 11.80 -2.82
CA GLY A 27 5.47 10.95 -2.45
C GLY A 27 5.84 9.67 -1.71
N GLN A 28 7.04 9.61 -1.18
CA GLN A 28 7.61 8.44 -0.55
C GLN A 28 7.48 8.46 0.98
N VAL A 29 7.15 7.30 1.54
CA VAL A 29 7.27 7.03 2.98
C VAL A 29 8.29 5.93 3.19
N CYS A 30 9.31 6.20 3.98
CA CYS A 30 10.32 5.23 4.39
C CYS A 30 10.35 5.08 5.89
N SER A 31 10.47 3.84 6.34
CA SER A 31 10.83 3.48 7.70
C SER A 31 11.89 2.39 7.67
N ASP A 32 12.40 1.99 8.82
CA ASP A 32 13.33 0.85 8.93
C ASP A 32 12.67 -0.49 8.57
N VAL A 33 11.34 -0.51 8.47
CA VAL A 33 10.53 -1.72 8.26
C VAL A 33 10.06 -1.87 6.83
N ALA A 34 9.75 -0.75 6.15
CA ALA A 34 9.21 -0.78 4.80
C ALA A 34 9.41 0.54 4.07
N ALA A 35 9.39 0.49 2.76
CA ALA A 35 9.37 1.67 1.90
C ALA A 35 8.11 1.65 1.02
N LEU A 36 7.37 2.73 1.00
CA LEU A 36 6.24 2.96 0.12
C LEU A 36 6.53 4.11 -0.82
N TRP A 37 6.32 3.87 -2.09
CA TRP A 37 6.32 4.88 -3.13
C TRP A 37 4.94 4.91 -3.80
N CYS A 38 4.41 6.10 -4.01
CA CYS A 38 3.23 6.32 -4.85
C CYS A 38 3.58 7.41 -5.87
N ASP A 39 3.05 7.30 -7.08
CA ASP A 39 3.17 8.40 -8.03
C ASP A 39 2.31 9.60 -7.60
N SER A 40 2.55 10.76 -8.21
CA SER A 40 1.88 12.01 -7.83
C SER A 40 0.37 12.02 -8.03
N GLU A 41 -0.16 11.10 -8.83
CA GLU A 41 -1.59 10.99 -9.14
C GLU A 41 -2.28 9.90 -8.32
N THR A 42 -1.51 9.04 -7.66
CA THR A 42 -2.04 7.97 -6.80
C THR A 42 -2.31 8.50 -5.39
N PRO A 43 -3.57 8.59 -4.98
CA PRO A 43 -3.89 9.04 -3.63
C PRO A 43 -3.34 8.08 -2.59
N CYS A 44 -2.69 8.63 -1.58
CA CYS A 44 -2.14 7.90 -0.46
C CYS A 44 -2.45 8.66 0.83
N HIS A 45 -3.22 8.05 1.71
CA HIS A 45 -3.70 8.68 2.94
C HIS A 45 -3.40 7.81 4.15
N PHE A 46 -2.69 8.37 5.13
CA PHE A 46 -2.60 7.76 6.44
C PHE A 46 -3.88 8.08 7.22
N LEU A 47 -4.78 7.10 7.33
CA LEU A 47 -6.04 7.26 8.04
C LEU A 47 -5.81 7.28 9.55
N ILE A 48 -5.01 6.35 10.03
CA ILE A 48 -4.52 6.26 11.41
C ILE A 48 -3.06 5.82 11.34
N ARG A 49 -2.35 5.85 12.47
CA ARG A 49 -0.94 5.43 12.52
C ARG A 49 -0.68 4.04 11.93
N GLN A 50 -1.64 3.13 12.08
CA GLN A 50 -1.52 1.73 11.64
C GLN A 50 -2.29 1.41 10.35
N CYS A 51 -2.77 2.41 9.62
CA CYS A 51 -3.51 2.19 8.39
C CYS A 51 -3.20 3.26 7.35
N CYS A 52 -2.56 2.85 6.28
CA CYS A 52 -2.33 3.67 5.09
C CYS A 52 -3.23 3.18 3.95
N LEU A 53 -4.06 4.06 3.41
CA LEU A 53 -4.96 3.77 2.31
C LEU A 53 -4.37 4.31 1.00
N ILE A 54 -4.19 3.44 0.03
CA ILE A 54 -3.69 3.78 -1.30
C ILE A 54 -4.81 3.55 -2.32
N GLY A 55 -5.05 4.54 -3.17
CA GLY A 55 -6.08 4.46 -4.20
C GLY A 55 -7.32 5.28 -3.89
N ILE A 56 -8.42 4.92 -4.49
CA ILE A 56 -9.68 5.66 -4.41
C ILE A 56 -10.71 4.80 -3.68
N ALA A 57 -11.15 5.29 -2.54
CA ALA A 57 -12.13 4.63 -1.68
C ALA A 57 -13.29 5.56 -1.33
N PHE A 58 -14.45 4.99 -1.18
CA PHE A 58 -15.69 5.68 -0.84
C PHE A 58 -16.34 5.04 0.37
N SER A 59 -16.90 5.85 1.25
CA SER A 59 -17.71 5.37 2.37
C SER A 59 -19.05 4.82 1.86
N ARG A 60 -19.45 3.65 2.33
CA ARG A 60 -20.77 3.06 2.04
C ARG A 60 -21.92 3.85 2.68
N THR A 61 -21.63 4.57 3.75
CA THR A 61 -22.63 5.33 4.51
C THR A 61 -22.88 6.70 3.91
N THR A 62 -21.81 7.44 3.58
CA THR A 62 -21.91 8.82 3.12
C THR A 62 -21.80 8.97 1.61
N TYR A 63 -21.38 7.92 0.91
CA TYR A 63 -21.03 7.90 -0.52
C TYR A 63 -19.96 8.93 -0.91
N ARG A 64 -19.23 9.46 0.07
CA ARG A 64 -18.14 10.39 -0.14
C ARG A 64 -16.81 9.69 -0.19
N ARG A 65 -15.87 10.29 -0.90
CA ARG A 65 -14.50 9.80 -0.97
C ARG A 65 -13.83 9.87 0.39
N VAL A 66 -13.19 8.77 0.77
CA VAL A 66 -12.45 8.67 2.02
C VAL A 66 -11.05 9.25 1.85
N ARG A 67 -10.70 10.23 2.67
CA ARG A 67 -9.38 10.88 2.69
C ARG A 67 -8.78 10.96 4.09
N ALA A 68 -9.59 10.76 5.11
CA ALA A 68 -9.19 10.84 6.52
C ALA A 68 -9.99 9.85 7.37
N ALA A 69 -9.44 9.50 8.53
CA ALA A 69 -10.04 8.54 9.45
C ALA A 69 -11.42 9.00 9.96
N GLU A 70 -11.59 10.29 10.15
CA GLU A 70 -12.83 10.90 10.64
C GLU A 70 -14.01 10.64 9.71
N GLU A 71 -13.77 10.55 8.41
CA GLU A 71 -14.80 10.26 7.39
C GLU A 71 -15.34 8.83 7.49
N LEU A 72 -14.63 7.96 8.19
CA LEU A 72 -15.01 6.57 8.45
C LEU A 72 -15.47 6.30 9.89
N GLY A 73 -15.34 7.27 10.80
CA GLY A 73 -15.53 7.04 12.21
C GLY A 73 -14.50 6.07 12.82
N LEU A 74 -13.33 5.94 12.19
CA LEU A 74 -12.22 5.15 12.72
C LEU A 74 -11.66 5.84 13.95
N ALA A 75 -11.81 5.18 15.11
CA ALA A 75 -11.02 5.48 16.28
C ALA A 75 -9.59 4.92 16.12
N PRO A 76 -8.59 5.39 16.88
CA PRO A 76 -7.29 4.73 16.96
C PRO A 76 -7.48 3.27 17.34
N ALA A 77 -7.42 2.39 16.37
CA ALA A 77 -7.72 0.98 16.50
C ALA A 77 -6.52 0.15 16.03
N GLU A 78 -6.47 -1.09 16.48
CA GLU A 78 -5.50 -2.04 15.97
C GLU A 78 -5.73 -2.34 14.49
N ALA A 79 -4.69 -2.80 13.80
CA ALA A 79 -4.71 -3.06 12.36
C ALA A 79 -5.85 -4.01 11.94
N GLU A 80 -6.15 -5.03 12.74
CA GLU A 80 -7.23 -5.99 12.46
C GLU A 80 -8.61 -5.34 12.52
N GLU A 81 -8.85 -4.46 13.48
CA GLU A 81 -10.11 -3.73 13.60
C GLU A 81 -10.28 -2.73 12.45
N ALA A 82 -9.19 -2.04 12.07
CA ALA A 82 -9.20 -1.17 10.90
C ALA A 82 -9.52 -1.95 9.63
N ALA A 83 -8.95 -3.14 9.44
CA ALA A 83 -9.25 -3.99 8.31
C ALA A 83 -10.73 -4.41 8.25
N LYS A 84 -11.28 -4.88 9.36
CA LYS A 84 -12.71 -5.24 9.46
C LYS A 84 -13.62 -4.06 9.15
N HIS A 85 -13.27 -2.89 9.66
CA HIS A 85 -14.02 -1.66 9.41
C HIS A 85 -14.00 -1.25 7.93
N LEU A 86 -12.83 -1.31 7.29
CA LEU A 86 -12.68 -1.00 5.87
C LEU A 86 -13.52 -1.95 5.00
N VAL A 87 -13.44 -3.26 5.24
CA VAL A 87 -14.23 -4.26 4.49
C VAL A 87 -15.73 -4.00 4.62
N ALA A 88 -16.20 -3.65 5.81
CA ALA A 88 -17.62 -3.43 6.07
C ALA A 88 -18.15 -2.11 5.50
N ASN A 89 -17.34 -1.04 5.53
CA ASN A 89 -17.82 0.33 5.35
C ASN A 89 -17.25 1.06 4.13
N VAL A 90 -16.34 0.44 3.39
CA VAL A 90 -15.64 1.09 2.27
C VAL A 90 -15.78 0.26 0.99
N TRP A 91 -15.83 0.95 -0.12
CA TRP A 91 -15.77 0.35 -1.46
C TRP A 91 -14.92 1.22 -2.39
N GLY A 92 -14.43 0.65 -3.48
CA GLY A 92 -13.62 1.36 -4.47
C GLY A 92 -12.43 0.55 -4.95
N GLY A 93 -11.48 1.17 -5.61
CA GLY A 93 -10.21 0.58 -6.02
C GLY A 93 -9.11 1.01 -5.05
N TYR A 94 -8.87 0.25 -4.00
CA TYR A 94 -7.90 0.61 -2.96
C TYR A 94 -7.09 -0.59 -2.44
N VAL A 95 -5.98 -0.26 -1.83
CA VAL A 95 -5.18 -1.14 -0.99
C VAL A 95 -4.96 -0.45 0.35
N ALA A 96 -5.17 -1.17 1.45
CA ALA A 96 -4.82 -0.68 2.77
C ALA A 96 -3.60 -1.44 3.29
N ILE A 97 -2.58 -0.69 3.69
CA ILE A 97 -1.39 -1.23 4.36
C ILE A 97 -1.62 -1.05 5.85
N LEU A 98 -1.64 -2.17 6.55
CA LEU A 98 -2.01 -2.27 7.96
C LEU A 98 -0.79 -2.67 8.78
N GLY A 99 -0.58 -2.01 9.90
CA GLY A 99 0.50 -2.30 10.83
C GLY A 99 1.31 -1.09 11.23
N ASP A 100 2.18 -1.28 12.19
CA ASP A 100 3.07 -0.23 12.69
C ASP A 100 4.32 -0.13 11.81
N TRP A 101 4.47 0.99 11.12
CA TRP A 101 5.62 1.31 10.28
C TRP A 101 6.96 1.40 11.04
N SER A 102 6.91 1.49 12.36
CA SER A 102 8.12 1.50 13.19
C SER A 102 8.56 0.12 13.66
N ASN A 103 7.66 -0.83 13.81
CA ASN A 103 7.95 -2.13 14.44
C ASN A 103 7.48 -3.35 13.64
N GLY A 104 6.84 -3.18 12.47
CA GLY A 104 6.28 -4.27 11.68
C GLY A 104 5.57 -5.29 12.40
N PRO A 105 4.94 -6.38 12.27
CA PRO A 105 4.60 -6.93 10.98
C PRO A 105 3.52 -6.11 10.29
N MET A 106 3.53 -6.12 9.00
CA MET A 106 2.55 -5.41 8.19
C MET A 106 1.61 -6.39 7.51
N GLY A 107 0.35 -6.01 7.47
CA GLY A 107 -0.66 -6.70 6.68
C GLY A 107 -1.08 -5.86 5.48
N VAL A 108 -1.67 -6.50 4.50
CA VAL A 108 -2.22 -5.82 3.33
C VAL A 108 -3.65 -6.28 3.11
N LEU A 109 -4.55 -5.32 3.00
CA LEU A 109 -5.93 -5.55 2.61
C LEU A 109 -6.13 -5.03 1.19
N VAL A 110 -6.46 -5.92 0.28
CA VAL A 110 -6.83 -5.56 -1.09
C VAL A 110 -8.34 -5.45 -1.19
N ASP A 111 -8.82 -4.41 -1.85
CA ASP A 111 -10.24 -4.23 -2.11
C ASP A 111 -10.84 -5.48 -2.77
N PRO A 112 -11.95 -6.02 -2.24
CA PRO A 112 -12.57 -7.23 -2.76
C PRO A 112 -13.08 -7.13 -4.21
N SER A 113 -13.30 -5.92 -4.72
CA SER A 113 -13.74 -5.73 -6.11
C SER A 113 -12.64 -5.97 -7.14
N GLY A 114 -11.36 -5.93 -6.73
CA GLY A 114 -10.22 -6.09 -7.62
C GLY A 114 -10.05 -4.95 -8.63
N LEU A 115 -10.63 -3.77 -8.38
CA LEU A 115 -10.51 -2.60 -9.27
C LEU A 115 -9.10 -2.03 -9.32
N LEU A 116 -8.33 -2.21 -8.26
CA LEU A 116 -6.91 -1.90 -8.26
C LEU A 116 -6.12 -3.21 -8.34
N PRO A 117 -5.45 -3.52 -9.44
CA PRO A 117 -4.64 -4.73 -9.54
C PRO A 117 -3.47 -4.64 -8.57
N VAL A 118 -3.16 -5.76 -7.93
CA VAL A 118 -2.06 -5.88 -6.98
C VAL A 118 -1.26 -7.13 -7.28
N TYR A 119 0.02 -6.96 -7.44
CA TYR A 119 1.00 -8.02 -7.70
C TYR A 119 1.91 -8.17 -6.51
N LEU A 120 2.12 -9.40 -6.09
CA LEU A 120 3.07 -9.77 -5.04
C LEU A 120 4.29 -10.43 -5.67
N LEU A 121 5.46 -9.88 -5.39
CA LEU A 121 6.74 -10.44 -5.80
C LEU A 121 7.58 -10.71 -4.56
N SER A 122 8.25 -11.85 -4.54
CA SER A 122 9.20 -12.19 -3.48
C SER A 122 10.59 -12.36 -4.10
N THR A 123 11.53 -11.63 -3.57
CA THR A 123 12.96 -11.77 -3.89
C THR A 123 13.70 -12.37 -2.70
N SER A 124 14.99 -12.63 -2.82
CA SER A 124 15.82 -13.06 -1.69
C SER A 124 15.87 -12.03 -0.56
N GLU A 125 15.68 -10.76 -0.87
CA GLU A 125 15.86 -9.65 0.08
C GLU A 125 14.57 -8.96 0.50
N HIS A 126 13.53 -8.97 -0.37
CA HIS A 126 12.30 -8.22 -0.16
C HIS A 126 11.05 -9.00 -0.54
N VAL A 127 9.96 -8.66 0.13
CA VAL A 127 8.60 -8.85 -0.39
C VAL A 127 8.15 -7.51 -0.99
N ILE A 128 7.72 -7.54 -2.24
CA ILE A 128 7.31 -6.34 -2.98
C ILE A 128 5.85 -6.46 -3.37
N LEU A 129 5.08 -5.46 -3.04
CA LEU A 129 3.68 -5.31 -3.46
C LEU A 129 3.58 -4.11 -4.39
N THR A 130 2.97 -4.29 -5.55
CA THR A 130 2.84 -3.21 -6.54
C THR A 130 1.56 -3.32 -7.33
N SER A 131 1.07 -2.19 -7.81
CA SER A 131 -0.01 -2.14 -8.81
C SER A 131 0.50 -2.26 -10.25
N ASP A 132 1.80 -2.07 -10.47
CA ASP A 132 2.42 -2.12 -11.78
C ASP A 132 3.80 -2.79 -11.70
N PRO A 133 3.92 -4.07 -12.11
CA PRO A 133 5.18 -4.79 -12.03
C PRO A 133 6.29 -4.21 -12.93
N LEU A 134 5.96 -3.43 -13.95
CA LEU A 134 6.97 -2.79 -14.80
C LEU A 134 7.77 -1.73 -14.04
N LEU A 135 7.18 -1.11 -13.00
CA LEU A 135 7.91 -0.18 -12.13
C LEU A 135 9.13 -0.82 -11.47
N ILE A 136 9.04 -2.10 -11.14
CA ILE A 136 10.11 -2.83 -10.49
C ILE A 136 11.19 -3.20 -11.48
N ALA A 137 10.80 -3.61 -12.68
CA ALA A 137 11.73 -3.92 -13.75
C ALA A 137 12.55 -2.68 -14.17
N GLU A 138 11.92 -1.51 -14.24
CA GLU A 138 12.57 -0.23 -14.55
C GLU A 138 13.52 0.22 -13.43
N ALA A 139 13.17 -0.05 -12.16
CA ALA A 139 13.89 0.48 -11.01
C ALA A 139 15.10 -0.33 -10.58
N GLY A 140 15.24 -1.61 -10.91
CA GLY A 140 16.23 -2.42 -10.25
C GLY A 140 16.77 -3.65 -10.96
N GLY A 141 16.47 -3.85 -12.23
CA GLY A 141 16.99 -5.02 -12.96
C GLY A 141 16.49 -6.36 -12.42
N LEU A 142 15.32 -6.39 -11.79
CA LEU A 142 14.63 -7.63 -11.51
C LEU A 142 14.14 -8.19 -12.84
N GLU A 143 14.56 -9.40 -13.15
CA GLU A 143 13.99 -10.13 -14.27
C GLU A 143 12.48 -10.20 -14.06
N THR A 144 11.74 -9.76 -15.06
CA THR A 144 10.27 -9.82 -15.02
C THR A 144 9.85 -11.27 -14.79
N PRO A 145 9.08 -11.57 -13.73
CA PRO A 145 8.53 -12.89 -13.59
C PRO A 145 7.63 -13.16 -14.80
N VAL A 146 7.96 -14.19 -15.55
CA VAL A 146 7.12 -14.64 -16.65
C VAL A 146 5.83 -15.14 -16.04
N SER A 147 4.74 -14.44 -16.33
CA SER A 147 3.39 -14.90 -16.00
C SER A 147 3.12 -16.18 -16.78
N TYR A 148 2.92 -17.28 -16.08
CA TYR A 148 2.38 -18.51 -16.64
C TYR A 148 0.86 -18.50 -16.59
#